data_c4316279784247f3a7bc726590655ad9
#
_entry.id   c4316279784247f3a7bc726590655ad9
#
_cell.length_a   1.000
_cell.length_b   1.000
_cell.length_c   1.000
_cell.angle_alpha   90.00
_cell.angle_beta   90.00
_cell.angle_gamma   90.00
#
_symmetry.space_group_name_H-M   'P 1'
#
loop_
_entity.id
_entity.type
_entity.pdbx_description
1 polymer ?
#
loop_
_entity_poly.entity_id
_entity_poly.type
_entity_poly.pdbx_seq_one_letter_code
_entity_poly.pdbx_strand_id
1 'polypeptide(L)'
;MPIQQKRSLTSIVSYPERGDGGNNKYRGNCSPELIKDLISHFSLKEINDYMCGSGTTCDAANDMGIGSNVYDLHSGFDLLHHDIPERSGFTFWHPPYFDIIQYSDVMYSAAEIQQKYGYDPRQSDLSRISTWEEFVKAMNYCMMKQFCALEKGGRMAVLVGDIKKKASSTV
;
A
#
# COMPACT_ATOMS: atom_id res chain seq x y z
N MET A 1 6.56 22.55 24.60
CA MET A 1 6.53 21.62 23.47
C MET A 1 6.51 22.46 22.19
N PRO A 2 7.38 22.23 21.20
CA PRO A 2 7.30 22.98 19.96
C PRO A 2 5.99 22.63 19.26
N ILE A 3 5.25 23.65 18.87
CA ILE A 3 4.04 23.51 18.04
C ILE A 3 4.52 22.96 16.71
N GLN A 4 4.30 21.68 16.45
CA GLN A 4 4.54 21.11 15.13
C GLN A 4 3.65 21.88 14.15
N GLN A 5 4.29 22.64 13.29
CA GLN A 5 3.61 23.41 12.25
C GLN A 5 2.91 22.38 11.34
N LYS A 6 1.57 22.36 11.39
CA LYS A 6 0.75 21.44 10.61
C LYS A 6 1.10 21.64 9.13
N ARG A 7 1.84 20.70 8.53
CA ARG A 7 2.13 20.71 7.11
C ARG A 7 0.81 20.69 6.34
N SER A 8 0.66 21.57 5.38
CA SER A 8 -0.45 21.52 4.45
C SER A 8 -0.24 20.30 3.55
N LEU A 9 -1.07 19.27 3.70
CA LEU A 9 -1.03 18.10 2.83
C LEU A 9 -1.54 18.48 1.45
N THR A 10 -0.76 18.21 0.41
CA THR A 10 -1.12 18.41 -0.99
C THR A 10 -1.13 17.07 -1.72
N SER A 11 -1.66 17.03 -2.95
CA SER A 11 -1.64 15.83 -3.78
C SER A 11 -0.24 15.47 -4.31
N ILE A 12 0.72 16.39 -4.21
CA ILE A 12 2.13 16.14 -4.53
C ILE A 12 2.91 16.29 -3.25
N VAL A 13 3.58 15.24 -2.83
CA VAL A 13 4.34 15.18 -1.59
C VAL A 13 5.77 14.72 -1.83
N SER A 14 6.70 15.21 -1.00
CA SER A 14 8.10 14.81 -1.04
C SER A 14 8.64 14.74 0.40
N TYR A 15 9.24 13.61 0.70
CA TYR A 15 9.87 13.35 1.99
C TYR A 15 11.36 13.03 1.74
N PRO A 16 12.25 14.03 1.89
CA PRO A 16 13.69 13.86 1.64
C PRO A 16 14.32 12.77 2.50
N GLU A 17 13.83 12.63 3.74
CA GLU A 17 14.21 11.59 4.67
C GLU A 17 13.03 10.64 4.84
N ARG A 18 13.32 9.33 4.80
CA ARG A 18 12.26 8.34 4.89
C ARG A 18 11.60 8.29 6.25
N GLY A 19 12.35 8.54 7.33
CA GLY A 19 11.92 8.29 8.71
C GLY A 19 11.98 6.82 9.11
N ASP A 20 11.62 6.54 10.37
CA ASP A 20 11.62 5.20 10.96
C ASP A 20 10.23 4.55 10.80
N GLY A 21 10.20 3.27 10.42
CA GLY A 21 8.99 2.46 10.24
C GLY A 21 9.04 1.59 8.97
N GLY A 22 8.38 0.44 9.00
CA GLY A 22 8.47 -0.59 7.98
C GLY A 22 9.88 -1.16 7.83
N ASN A 23 10.12 -1.88 6.75
CA ASN A 23 11.42 -2.48 6.45
C ASN A 23 12.08 -1.81 5.25
N ASN A 24 13.22 -1.15 5.45
CA ASN A 24 13.98 -0.48 4.39
C ASN A 24 14.46 -1.42 3.26
N LYS A 25 14.57 -2.72 3.53
CA LYS A 25 14.93 -3.73 2.53
C LYS A 25 13.75 -4.14 1.66
N TYR A 26 12.52 -3.85 2.09
CA TYR A 26 11.33 -4.11 1.30
C TYR A 26 11.17 -3.02 0.24
N ARG A 27 11.36 -3.37 -1.03
CA ARG A 27 11.28 -2.42 -2.15
C ARG A 27 9.85 -1.91 -2.34
N GLY A 28 9.70 -0.68 -2.81
CA GLY A 28 8.38 -0.06 -3.00
C GLY A 28 7.72 0.45 -1.72
N ASN A 29 8.46 0.52 -0.64
CA ASN A 29 8.02 1.02 0.66
C ASN A 29 7.91 2.56 0.64
N CYS A 30 6.85 3.13 1.23
CA CYS A 30 6.67 4.58 1.35
C CYS A 30 7.31 5.15 2.63
N SER A 31 7.36 6.49 2.73
CA SER A 31 7.75 7.15 3.98
C SER A 31 6.64 7.03 5.02
N PRO A 32 6.93 6.61 6.27
CA PRO A 32 5.96 6.64 7.37
C PRO A 32 5.43 8.05 7.65
N GLU A 33 6.20 9.10 7.35
CA GLU A 33 5.76 10.49 7.52
C GLU A 33 4.57 10.84 6.64
N LEU A 34 4.44 10.21 5.45
CA LEU A 34 3.23 10.35 4.63
C LEU A 34 1.99 9.85 5.37
N ILE A 35 2.11 8.68 6.00
CA ILE A 35 0.99 8.08 6.75
C ILE A 35 0.64 8.94 7.96
N LYS A 36 1.63 9.44 8.69
CA LYS A 36 1.43 10.35 9.83
C LYS A 36 0.78 11.67 9.40
N ASP A 37 1.16 12.21 8.26
CA ASP A 37 0.54 13.41 7.69
C ASP A 37 -0.93 13.16 7.29
N LEU A 38 -1.25 12.00 6.69
CA LEU A 38 -2.64 11.59 6.40
C LEU A 38 -3.47 11.45 7.68
N ILE A 39 -2.96 10.75 8.69
CA ILE A 39 -3.60 10.57 10.00
C ILE A 39 -3.92 11.94 10.63
N SER A 40 -2.94 12.84 10.64
CA SER A 40 -3.08 14.17 11.24
C SER A 40 -4.05 15.05 10.44
N HIS A 41 -3.94 15.04 9.10
CA HIS A 41 -4.74 15.88 8.21
C HIS A 41 -6.23 15.55 8.30
N PHE A 42 -6.56 14.25 8.27
CA PHE A 42 -7.94 13.78 8.33
C PHE A 42 -8.42 13.49 9.76
N SER A 43 -7.57 13.69 10.78
CA SER A 43 -7.87 13.41 12.19
C SER A 43 -8.38 11.98 12.41
N LEU A 44 -7.68 11.02 11.79
CA LEU A 44 -8.09 9.62 11.79
C LEU A 44 -8.00 9.00 13.19
N LYS A 45 -8.89 8.04 13.44
CA LYS A 45 -8.87 7.18 14.62
C LYS A 45 -8.45 5.74 14.26
N GLU A 46 -8.57 5.41 12.99
CA GLU A 46 -8.22 4.13 12.41
C GLU A 46 -7.84 4.31 10.95
N ILE A 47 -6.96 3.46 10.44
CA ILE A 47 -6.53 3.42 9.05
C ILE A 47 -6.48 1.97 8.56
N ASN A 48 -7.04 1.71 7.37
CA ASN A 48 -6.97 0.41 6.73
C ASN A 48 -5.97 0.43 5.57
N ASP A 49 -5.24 -0.67 5.38
CA ASP A 49 -4.29 -0.85 4.27
C ASP A 49 -4.31 -2.31 3.80
N TYR A 50 -4.74 -2.55 2.56
CA TYR A 50 -4.91 -3.89 2.01
C TYR A 50 -3.74 -4.35 1.13
N MET A 51 -2.64 -3.58 1.11
CA MET A 51 -1.35 -3.92 0.50
C MET A 51 -0.21 -3.34 1.33
N CYS A 52 -0.21 -3.65 2.63
CA CYS A 52 0.64 -2.99 3.63
C CYS A 52 2.16 -3.29 3.49
N GLY A 53 2.52 -4.25 2.65
CA GLY A 53 3.91 -4.60 2.39
C GLY A 53 4.69 -4.89 3.67
N SER A 54 5.68 -4.06 3.96
CA SER A 54 6.53 -4.20 5.15
C SER A 54 5.93 -3.65 6.45
N GLY A 55 4.66 -3.21 6.46
CA GLY A 55 3.97 -2.76 7.66
C GLY A 55 4.16 -1.27 8.00
N THR A 56 4.60 -0.43 7.07
CA THR A 56 4.79 1.01 7.31
C THR A 56 3.55 1.70 7.87
N THR A 57 2.36 1.33 7.37
CA THR A 57 1.08 1.88 7.84
C THR A 57 0.81 1.49 9.29
N CYS A 58 1.08 0.23 9.67
CA CYS A 58 0.92 -0.25 11.03
C CYS A 58 1.84 0.49 11.99
N ASP A 59 3.13 0.62 11.65
CA ASP A 59 4.11 1.30 12.50
C ASP A 59 3.76 2.78 12.70
N ALA A 60 3.40 3.49 11.62
CA ALA A 60 2.99 4.89 11.69
C ALA A 60 1.70 5.08 12.51
N ALA A 61 0.72 4.18 12.39
CA ALA A 61 -0.50 4.22 13.18
C ALA A 61 -0.22 3.99 14.68
N ASN A 62 0.65 3.02 15.00
CA ASN A 62 1.09 2.76 16.38
C ASN A 62 1.79 3.98 16.98
N ASP A 63 2.72 4.62 16.24
CA ASP A 63 3.40 5.84 16.67
C ASP A 63 2.43 6.99 16.95
N MET A 64 1.34 7.06 16.19
CA MET A 64 0.30 8.08 16.34
C MET A 64 -0.80 7.71 17.34
N GLY A 65 -0.75 6.49 17.93
CA GLY A 65 -1.70 6.01 18.93
C GLY A 65 -3.11 5.78 18.37
N ILE A 66 -3.23 5.37 17.10
CA ILE A 66 -4.51 5.03 16.46
C ILE A 66 -4.59 3.56 16.06
N GLY A 67 -5.81 3.06 15.77
CA GLY A 67 -6.01 1.71 15.24
C GLY A 67 -5.53 1.57 13.78
N SER A 68 -5.12 0.34 13.42
CA SER A 68 -4.87 0.00 12.02
C SER A 68 -5.30 -1.43 11.70
N ASN A 69 -5.94 -1.63 10.54
CA ASN A 69 -6.24 -2.94 9.97
C ASN A 69 -5.40 -3.09 8.70
N VAL A 70 -4.37 -3.92 8.78
CA VAL A 70 -3.38 -4.05 7.71
C VAL A 70 -3.34 -5.47 7.18
N TYR A 71 -3.39 -5.58 5.86
CA TYR A 71 -3.48 -6.84 5.13
C TYR A 71 -2.49 -6.84 3.96
N ASP A 72 -2.02 -8.01 3.58
CA ASP A 72 -1.15 -8.17 2.42
C ASP A 72 -1.19 -9.58 1.87
N LEU A 73 -0.85 -9.73 0.61
CA LEU A 73 -0.79 -11.01 -0.09
C LEU A 73 0.17 -11.99 0.61
N HIS A 74 1.29 -11.51 1.14
CA HIS A 74 2.25 -12.36 1.86
C HIS A 74 1.81 -12.71 3.29
N SER A 75 0.79 -12.05 3.83
CA SER A 75 0.28 -12.29 5.18
C SER A 75 -1.06 -13.01 5.23
N GLY A 76 -1.53 -13.56 4.12
CA GLY A 76 -2.73 -14.39 4.06
C GLY A 76 -3.97 -13.71 3.51
N PHE A 77 -3.85 -12.49 2.97
CA PHE A 77 -4.97 -11.75 2.39
C PHE A 77 -4.72 -11.44 0.92
N ASP A 78 -5.55 -11.99 0.06
CA ASP A 78 -5.55 -11.77 -1.38
C ASP A 78 -6.63 -10.76 -1.77
N LEU A 79 -6.24 -9.51 -2.02
CA LEU A 79 -7.19 -8.44 -2.36
C LEU A 79 -7.97 -8.70 -3.67
N LEU A 80 -7.42 -9.49 -4.60
CA LEU A 80 -8.14 -9.86 -5.83
C LEU A 80 -9.29 -10.84 -5.53
N HIS A 81 -9.09 -11.82 -4.66
CA HIS A 81 -10.02 -12.93 -4.49
C HIS A 81 -10.78 -12.92 -3.16
N HIS A 82 -10.19 -12.40 -2.08
CA HIS A 82 -10.86 -12.34 -0.79
C HIS A 82 -11.77 -11.11 -0.68
N ASP A 83 -12.90 -11.24 -0.03
CA ASP A 83 -13.75 -10.11 0.34
C ASP A 83 -13.04 -9.21 1.35
N ILE A 84 -13.33 -7.92 1.30
CA ILE A 84 -12.83 -6.96 2.30
C ILE A 84 -13.51 -7.28 3.65
N PRO A 85 -12.73 -7.55 4.71
CA PRO A 85 -13.28 -8.09 5.95
C PRO A 85 -14.11 -7.09 6.76
N GLU A 86 -13.84 -5.78 6.61
CA GLU A 86 -14.55 -4.74 7.37
C GLU A 86 -14.77 -3.47 6.56
N ARG A 87 -15.75 -2.66 6.97
CA ARG A 87 -15.93 -1.32 6.44
C ARG A 87 -14.93 -0.36 7.09
N SER A 88 -14.53 0.67 6.35
CA SER A 88 -13.49 1.61 6.79
C SER A 88 -13.90 3.06 6.59
N GLY A 89 -13.60 3.89 7.57
CA GLY A 89 -13.69 5.35 7.44
C GLY A 89 -12.54 5.94 6.62
N PHE A 90 -11.39 5.24 6.56
CA PHE A 90 -10.24 5.67 5.78
C PHE A 90 -9.39 4.49 5.33
N THR A 91 -9.11 4.42 4.03
CA THR A 91 -8.21 3.43 3.44
C THR A 91 -7.02 4.12 2.79
N PHE A 92 -5.81 3.67 3.13
CA PHE A 92 -4.60 3.97 2.38
C PHE A 92 -4.28 2.83 1.43
N TRP A 93 -3.85 3.13 0.22
CA TRP A 93 -3.49 2.12 -0.77
C TRP A 93 -2.24 2.53 -1.54
N HIS A 94 -1.23 1.69 -1.48
CA HIS A 94 0.04 1.85 -2.19
C HIS A 94 0.29 0.62 -3.07
N PRO A 95 -0.35 0.55 -4.25
CA PRO A 95 -0.24 -0.61 -5.13
C PRO A 95 1.11 -0.70 -5.83
N PRO A 96 1.46 -1.86 -6.40
CA PRO A 96 2.61 -1.98 -7.30
C PRO A 96 2.48 -1.05 -8.51
N TYR A 97 3.63 -0.64 -9.05
CA TYR A 97 3.70 0.21 -10.24
C TYR A 97 4.01 -0.66 -11.47
N PHE A 98 3.03 -1.43 -11.92
CA PHE A 98 3.12 -2.38 -13.02
C PHE A 98 4.31 -3.34 -12.83
N ASP A 99 5.21 -3.46 -13.83
CA ASP A 99 6.30 -4.43 -13.91
C ASP A 99 7.64 -3.96 -13.28
N ILE A 100 7.61 -2.91 -12.45
CA ILE A 100 8.84 -2.26 -11.96
C ILE A 100 9.52 -3.03 -10.84
N ILE A 101 8.73 -3.61 -9.94
CA ILE A 101 9.19 -4.43 -8.83
C ILE A 101 8.32 -5.68 -8.80
N GLN A 102 8.91 -6.85 -8.91
CA GLN A 102 8.23 -8.11 -8.59
C GLN A 102 8.32 -8.36 -7.08
N TYR A 103 7.19 -8.74 -6.47
CA TYR A 103 7.12 -8.98 -5.04
C TYR A 103 7.22 -10.47 -4.70
N SER A 104 6.38 -11.32 -5.25
CA SER A 104 6.43 -12.76 -5.01
C SER A 104 7.73 -13.37 -5.55
N ASP A 105 8.36 -14.22 -4.76
CA ASP A 105 9.69 -14.84 -4.93
C ASP A 105 10.88 -13.86 -4.91
N VAL A 106 10.64 -12.54 -4.75
CA VAL A 106 11.71 -11.53 -4.61
C VAL A 106 11.69 -10.91 -3.21
N MET A 107 10.51 -10.54 -2.72
CA MET A 107 10.34 -9.96 -1.37
C MET A 107 9.91 -10.99 -0.34
N TYR A 108 9.21 -12.03 -0.76
CA TYR A 108 8.75 -13.15 0.07
C TYR A 108 8.66 -14.44 -0.76
N SER A 109 8.77 -15.58 -0.10
CA SER A 109 8.69 -16.89 -0.73
C SER A 109 7.24 -17.27 -1.06
N ALA A 110 6.93 -17.43 -2.34
CA ALA A 110 5.61 -17.90 -2.76
C ALA A 110 5.31 -19.31 -2.26
N ALA A 111 6.32 -20.19 -2.19
CA ALA A 111 6.15 -21.56 -1.68
C ALA A 111 5.76 -21.57 -0.19
N GLU A 112 6.38 -20.70 0.63
CA GLU A 112 6.02 -20.58 2.05
C GLU A 112 4.61 -20.05 2.25
N ILE A 113 4.19 -19.06 1.44
CA ILE A 113 2.82 -18.52 1.46
C ILE A 113 1.82 -19.61 1.07
N GLN A 114 2.10 -20.36 0.00
CA GLN A 114 1.25 -21.45 -0.45
C GLN A 114 1.12 -22.55 0.62
N GLN A 115 2.22 -22.91 1.26
CA GLN A 115 2.19 -23.88 2.35
C GLN A 115 1.37 -23.41 3.55
N LYS A 116 1.49 -22.12 3.91
CA LYS A 116 0.87 -21.57 5.11
C LYS A 116 -0.61 -21.23 4.93
N TYR A 117 -0.97 -20.67 3.77
CA TYR A 117 -2.30 -20.09 3.54
C TYR A 117 -3.11 -20.78 2.45
N GLY A 118 -2.53 -21.77 1.72
CA GLY A 118 -3.24 -22.60 0.76
C GLY A 118 -3.46 -21.98 -0.63
N TYR A 119 -2.86 -20.82 -0.95
CA TYR A 119 -2.91 -20.21 -2.27
C TYR A 119 -1.51 -19.81 -2.77
N ASP A 120 -1.35 -19.81 -4.10
CA ASP A 120 -0.10 -19.36 -4.73
C ASP A 120 -0.16 -17.84 -4.98
N PRO A 121 0.60 -17.02 -4.21
CA PRO A 121 0.54 -15.57 -4.33
C PRO A 121 0.99 -15.06 -5.71
N ARG A 122 1.72 -15.85 -6.49
CA ARG A 122 2.14 -15.46 -7.85
C ARG A 122 0.97 -15.24 -8.80
N GLN A 123 -0.18 -15.87 -8.53
CA GLN A 123 -1.40 -15.74 -9.34
C GLN A 123 -2.14 -14.43 -9.08
N SER A 124 -1.91 -13.82 -7.92
CA SER A 124 -2.59 -12.58 -7.48
C SER A 124 -1.63 -11.41 -7.31
N ASP A 125 -0.34 -11.60 -7.53
CA ASP A 125 0.65 -10.55 -7.49
C ASP A 125 0.51 -9.63 -8.70
N LEU A 126 -0.06 -8.45 -8.49
CA LEU A 126 -0.31 -7.45 -9.54
C LEU A 126 0.96 -7.08 -10.32
N SER A 127 2.12 -7.19 -9.68
CA SER A 127 3.41 -6.88 -10.32
C SER A 127 3.85 -7.93 -11.36
N ARG A 128 3.16 -9.06 -11.42
CA ARG A 128 3.42 -10.14 -12.38
C ARG A 128 2.49 -10.12 -13.59
N ILE A 129 1.54 -9.22 -13.62
CA ILE A 129 0.65 -9.06 -14.77
C ILE A 129 1.47 -8.54 -15.95
N SER A 130 1.41 -9.26 -17.07
CA SER A 130 2.30 -9.05 -18.22
C SER A 130 1.87 -7.91 -19.14
N THR A 131 0.59 -7.57 -19.17
CA THR A 131 0.07 -6.52 -20.03
C THR A 131 -0.48 -5.32 -19.25
N TRP A 132 -0.28 -4.13 -19.79
CA TRP A 132 -0.78 -2.89 -19.19
C TRP A 132 -2.31 -2.90 -19.02
N GLU A 133 -3.02 -3.42 -20.03
CA GLU A 133 -4.48 -3.46 -20.00
C GLU A 133 -5.03 -4.34 -18.88
N GLU A 134 -4.45 -5.55 -18.68
CA GLU A 134 -4.85 -6.45 -17.60
C GLU A 134 -4.47 -5.87 -16.24
N PHE A 135 -3.29 -5.25 -16.13
CA PHE A 135 -2.88 -4.57 -14.91
C PHE A 135 -3.87 -3.46 -14.52
N VAL A 136 -4.25 -2.59 -15.46
CA VAL A 136 -5.22 -1.52 -15.20
C VAL A 136 -6.60 -2.08 -14.82
N LYS A 137 -7.05 -3.17 -15.45
CA LYS A 137 -8.30 -3.85 -15.06
C LYS A 137 -8.24 -4.38 -13.63
N ALA A 138 -7.15 -5.06 -13.25
CA ALA A 138 -6.95 -5.58 -11.90
C ALA A 138 -6.86 -4.46 -10.86
N MET A 139 -6.12 -3.38 -11.18
CA MET A 139 -6.03 -2.18 -10.33
C MET A 139 -7.41 -1.54 -10.11
N ASN A 140 -8.19 -1.37 -11.17
CA ASN A 140 -9.53 -0.82 -11.07
C ASN A 140 -10.45 -1.71 -10.21
N TYR A 141 -10.37 -3.03 -10.39
CA TYR A 141 -11.13 -3.98 -9.57
C TYR A 141 -10.76 -3.87 -8.08
N CYS A 142 -9.46 -3.89 -7.74
CA CYS A 142 -8.99 -3.73 -6.36
C CYS A 142 -9.42 -2.38 -5.76
N MET A 143 -9.34 -1.30 -6.54
CA MET A 143 -9.77 0.02 -6.10
C MET A 143 -11.27 0.06 -5.82
N MET A 144 -12.09 -0.50 -6.71
CA MET A 144 -13.55 -0.54 -6.54
C MET A 144 -13.97 -1.39 -5.34
N LYS A 145 -13.32 -2.52 -5.06
CA LYS A 145 -13.58 -3.31 -3.85
C LYS A 145 -13.37 -2.47 -2.59
N GLN A 146 -12.24 -1.78 -2.51
CA GLN A 146 -11.92 -0.91 -1.36
C GLN A 146 -12.89 0.26 -1.26
N PHE A 147 -13.25 0.89 -2.39
CA PHE A 147 -14.22 1.98 -2.43
C PHE A 147 -15.60 1.53 -1.93
N CYS A 148 -16.08 0.37 -2.36
CA CYS A 148 -17.36 -0.19 -1.92
C CYS A 148 -17.36 -0.56 -0.41
N ALA A 149 -16.20 -0.82 0.17
CA ALA A 149 -16.03 -1.09 1.60
C ALA A 149 -15.90 0.17 2.45
N LEU A 150 -15.80 1.37 1.84
CA LEU A 150 -15.80 2.60 2.61
C LEU A 150 -17.14 2.83 3.31
N GLU A 151 -17.09 3.40 4.48
CA GLU A 151 -18.24 3.96 5.18
C GLU A 151 -18.79 5.17 4.43
N LYS A 152 -20.02 5.56 4.74
CA LYS A 152 -20.60 6.81 4.20
C LYS A 152 -19.75 8.02 4.63
N GLY A 153 -19.19 8.72 3.66
CA GLY A 153 -18.28 9.85 3.90
C GLY A 153 -16.82 9.42 4.15
N GLY A 154 -16.53 8.11 4.08
CA GLY A 154 -15.18 7.58 4.12
C GLY A 154 -14.31 8.08 2.96
N ARG A 155 -13.01 7.98 3.12
CA ARG A 155 -12.02 8.46 2.16
C ARG A 155 -11.00 7.38 1.84
N MET A 156 -10.43 7.48 0.64
CA MET A 156 -9.34 6.65 0.20
C MET A 156 -8.19 7.53 -0.28
N ALA A 157 -6.99 7.27 0.22
CA ALA A 157 -5.75 7.86 -0.29
C ALA A 157 -4.99 6.81 -1.09
N VAL A 158 -4.65 7.14 -2.33
CA VAL A 158 -3.87 6.26 -3.21
C VAL A 158 -2.52 6.89 -3.46
N LEU A 159 -1.45 6.19 -3.11
CA LEU A 159 -0.09 6.63 -3.40
C LEU A 159 0.35 6.07 -4.76
N VAL A 160 0.72 6.97 -5.64
CA VAL A 160 1.34 6.64 -6.93
C VAL A 160 2.57 7.51 -7.13
N GLY A 161 3.52 7.05 -7.93
CA GLY A 161 4.75 7.77 -8.22
C GLY A 161 5.06 7.78 -9.71
N ASP A 162 5.65 8.87 -10.18
CA ASP A 162 6.19 8.96 -11.52
C ASP A 162 7.48 8.15 -11.63
N ILE A 163 7.59 7.33 -12.68
CA ILE A 163 8.77 6.55 -12.96
C ILE A 163 9.39 6.98 -14.28
N LYS A 164 10.61 7.46 -14.20
CA LYS A 164 11.42 7.69 -15.40
C LYS A 164 12.07 6.37 -15.81
N LYS A 165 11.61 5.73 -16.88
CA LYS A 165 12.40 4.67 -17.53
C LYS A 165 13.69 5.32 -18.05
N LYS A 166 14.86 4.80 -17.66
CA LYS A 166 16.11 5.17 -18.33
C LYS A 166 15.93 4.81 -19.81
N ALA A 167 16.11 5.78 -20.69
CA ALA A 167 16.19 5.47 -22.11
C ALA A 167 17.29 4.42 -22.31
N SER A 168 16.96 3.26 -22.91
CA SER A 168 17.97 2.30 -23.29
C SER A 168 18.85 3.01 -24.32
N SER A 169 20.07 3.32 -23.94
CA SER A 169 21.09 3.71 -24.92
C SER A 169 21.36 2.47 -25.78
N THR A 170 20.65 2.40 -26.90
CA THR A 170 21.06 1.49 -27.99
C THR A 170 22.34 2.10 -28.55
N VAL A 171 23.47 1.48 -28.25
CA VAL A 171 24.73 1.68 -28.96
C VAL A 171 24.79 0.68 -30.10
#